data_51245657f1567ff39ead84a0112a48b3
#
_entry.id   51245657f1567ff39ead84a0112a48b3
#
_cell.length_a   1.000
_cell.length_b   1.000
_cell.length_c   1.000
_cell.angle_alpha   90.00
_cell.angle_beta   90.00
_cell.angle_gamma   90.00
#
_symmetry.space_group_name_H-M   'P 1'
#
loop_
_entity.id
_entity.type
_entity.pdbx_description
1 polymer ?
#
loop_
_entity_poly.entity_id
_entity_poly.type
_entity_poly.pdbx_seq_one_letter_code
_entity_poly.pdbx_strand_id
1 'polypeptide(L)'
;IKEAGPSIPVEVLGLSDVPAAGQEAVVLADERKGREIALFRQGKFRDVKLANKQAANLENLLEQMGESDVKTLALIIKADVQGSQEALVQSLQKLTTDEVKVDVIHAAVGGITESDVHLAQASNAVIIGFNTRADAGARKTAENVGVQIRYYNIIYDAVDEVKAALSGMLSPEKREEVTGLVEIRQVFRASKIGTIAGCYVLEGVVKRTSRARLLRDN
;
A
#
# COMPACT_ATOMS: atom_id res chain seq x y z
N ILE A 1 -26.25 28.68 16.86
CA ILE A 1 -25.48 29.69 17.61
C ILE A 1 -25.11 30.79 16.63
N LYS A 2 -25.34 32.06 16.99
CA LYS A 2 -24.99 33.22 16.14
C LYS A 2 -23.57 33.72 16.40
N GLU A 3 -23.02 33.44 17.57
CA GLU A 3 -21.71 33.85 18.02
C GLU A 3 -21.12 32.77 18.94
N ALA A 4 -19.86 32.43 18.76
CA ALA A 4 -19.13 31.48 19.58
C ALA A 4 -17.87 32.16 20.11
N GLY A 5 -17.68 32.12 21.44
CA GLY A 5 -16.45 32.58 22.10
C GLY A 5 -15.30 31.60 21.94
N PRO A 6 -14.11 31.92 22.49
CA PRO A 6 -12.96 31.04 22.47
C PRO A 6 -13.25 29.67 23.10
N SER A 7 -12.64 28.63 22.54
CA SER A 7 -12.73 27.23 23.05
C SER A 7 -14.12 26.61 23.05
N ILE A 8 -15.06 27.14 22.26
CA ILE A 8 -16.40 26.56 22.08
C ILE A 8 -16.39 25.74 20.80
N PRO A 9 -16.64 24.40 20.85
CA PRO A 9 -16.78 23.59 19.66
C PRO A 9 -18.06 23.97 18.91
N VAL A 10 -17.96 24.20 17.61
CA VAL A 10 -19.09 24.58 16.74
C VAL A 10 -19.02 23.84 15.41
N GLU A 11 -20.20 23.54 14.87
CA GLU A 11 -20.35 23.06 13.52
C GLU A 11 -20.55 24.26 12.59
N VAL A 12 -19.75 24.32 11.52
CA VAL A 12 -19.79 25.39 10.52
C VAL A 12 -20.39 24.83 9.23
N LEU A 13 -21.52 25.43 8.81
CA LEU A 13 -22.21 25.07 7.57
C LEU A 13 -21.98 26.14 6.50
N GLY A 14 -22.07 25.74 5.22
CA GLY A 14 -21.99 26.64 4.07
C GLY A 14 -20.59 26.85 3.51
N LEU A 15 -19.63 26.04 3.91
CA LEU A 15 -18.33 25.97 3.24
C LEU A 15 -18.45 25.21 1.92
N SER A 16 -17.69 25.60 0.90
CA SER A 16 -17.67 24.92 -0.40
C SER A 16 -16.99 23.56 -0.36
N ASP A 17 -16.11 23.33 0.59
CA ASP A 17 -15.40 22.07 0.79
C ASP A 17 -15.07 21.89 2.27
N VAL A 18 -14.74 20.67 2.68
CA VAL A 18 -14.36 20.34 4.07
C VAL A 18 -12.89 20.64 4.28
N PRO A 19 -12.53 21.53 5.22
CA PRO A 19 -11.13 21.82 5.53
C PRO A 19 -10.45 20.61 6.20
N ALA A 20 -9.15 20.46 5.96
CA ALA A 20 -8.37 19.43 6.62
C ALA A 20 -8.18 19.76 8.12
N ALA A 21 -8.05 18.71 8.93
CA ALA A 21 -7.79 18.87 10.37
C ALA A 21 -6.50 19.66 10.61
N GLY A 22 -6.55 20.65 11.51
CA GLY A 22 -5.42 21.55 11.80
C GLY A 22 -5.23 22.68 10.78
N GLN A 23 -6.07 22.79 9.78
CA GLN A 23 -6.00 23.90 8.80
C GLN A 23 -6.41 25.21 9.45
N GLU A 24 -5.63 26.26 9.19
CA GLU A 24 -5.90 27.61 9.71
C GLU A 24 -7.12 28.24 9.05
N ALA A 25 -8.07 28.69 9.86
CA ALA A 25 -9.24 29.44 9.43
C ALA A 25 -9.09 30.92 9.78
N VAL A 26 -9.30 31.80 8.79
CA VAL A 26 -9.19 33.24 8.95
C VAL A 26 -10.53 33.87 8.61
N VAL A 27 -11.05 34.70 9.52
CA VAL A 27 -12.29 35.47 9.31
C VAL A 27 -11.93 36.81 8.67
N LEU A 28 -12.60 37.14 7.56
CA LEU A 28 -12.37 38.37 6.81
C LEU A 28 -13.68 39.15 6.72
N ALA A 29 -13.57 40.47 6.79
CA ALA A 29 -14.73 41.36 6.69
C ALA A 29 -15.27 41.49 5.24
N ASP A 30 -14.44 41.20 4.24
CA ASP A 30 -14.78 41.35 2.81
C ASP A 30 -14.69 40.01 2.08
N GLU A 31 -15.81 39.55 1.55
CA GLU A 31 -15.92 38.29 0.83
C GLU A 31 -15.05 38.24 -0.43
N ARG A 32 -14.86 39.37 -1.15
CA ARG A 32 -14.02 39.42 -2.35
C ARG A 32 -12.56 39.15 -2.01
N LYS A 33 -12.05 39.79 -0.96
CA LYS A 33 -10.71 39.54 -0.46
C LYS A 33 -10.55 38.10 0.03
N GLY A 34 -11.60 37.55 0.64
CA GLY A 34 -11.63 36.14 1.03
C GLY A 34 -11.43 35.20 -0.14
N ARG A 35 -12.13 35.42 -1.24
CA ARG A 35 -12.00 34.63 -2.47
C ARG A 35 -10.62 34.79 -3.12
N GLU A 36 -10.07 35.99 -3.18
CA GLU A 36 -8.72 36.23 -3.74
C GLU A 36 -7.66 35.48 -2.94
N ILE A 37 -7.71 35.58 -1.61
CA ILE A 37 -6.76 34.87 -0.73
C ILE A 37 -6.92 33.37 -0.87
N ALA A 38 -8.14 32.84 -0.93
CA ALA A 38 -8.43 31.41 -1.10
C ALA A 38 -7.86 30.89 -2.42
N LEU A 39 -8.10 31.59 -3.52
CA LEU A 39 -7.58 31.23 -4.85
C LEU A 39 -6.04 31.27 -4.88
N PHE A 40 -5.43 32.28 -4.29
CA PHE A 40 -3.98 32.39 -4.20
C PHE A 40 -3.38 31.24 -3.39
N ARG A 41 -3.94 30.93 -2.22
CA ARG A 41 -3.52 29.81 -1.38
C ARG A 41 -3.69 28.48 -2.09
N GLN A 42 -4.84 28.25 -2.74
CA GLN A 42 -5.11 27.03 -3.49
C GLN A 42 -4.10 26.83 -4.63
N GLY A 43 -3.77 27.90 -5.38
CA GLY A 43 -2.75 27.86 -6.42
C GLY A 43 -1.40 27.46 -5.85
N LYS A 44 -0.96 28.12 -4.77
CA LYS A 44 0.31 27.82 -4.10
C LYS A 44 0.37 26.39 -3.55
N PHE A 45 -0.69 25.88 -2.93
CA PHE A 45 -0.77 24.50 -2.47
C PHE A 45 -0.69 23.50 -3.63
N ARG A 46 -1.34 23.80 -4.75
CA ARG A 46 -1.27 22.95 -5.96
C ARG A 46 0.15 22.90 -6.52
N ASP A 47 0.83 24.03 -6.58
CA ASP A 47 2.19 24.10 -7.10
C ASP A 47 3.20 23.35 -6.20
N VAL A 48 3.08 23.49 -4.88
CA VAL A 48 3.89 22.74 -3.90
C VAL A 48 3.60 21.24 -4.00
N LYS A 49 2.31 20.84 -4.12
CA LYS A 49 1.94 19.44 -4.25
C LYS A 49 2.46 18.82 -5.56
N LEU A 50 2.44 19.60 -6.66
CA LEU A 50 2.99 19.15 -7.94
C LEU A 50 4.52 19.03 -7.88
N ALA A 51 5.22 19.98 -7.26
CA ALA A 51 6.66 19.91 -7.08
C ALA A 51 7.09 18.72 -6.22
N ASN A 52 6.39 18.47 -5.11
CA ASN A 52 6.63 17.30 -4.26
C ASN A 52 6.35 15.98 -4.99
N LYS A 53 5.29 15.94 -5.82
CA LYS A 53 4.96 14.75 -6.62
C LYS A 53 6.00 14.49 -7.71
N GLN A 54 6.56 15.53 -8.31
CA GLN A 54 7.65 15.40 -9.29
C GLN A 54 8.96 14.92 -8.63
N ALA A 55 9.30 15.45 -7.44
CA ALA A 55 10.44 14.99 -6.66
C ALA A 55 10.30 13.51 -6.26
N ALA A 56 9.15 13.12 -5.73
CA ALA A 56 8.87 11.72 -5.38
C ALA A 56 8.88 10.77 -6.59
N ASN A 57 8.40 11.23 -7.75
CA ASN A 57 8.47 10.43 -8.99
C ASN A 57 9.92 10.24 -9.46
N LEU A 58 10.79 11.24 -9.29
CA LEU A 58 12.20 11.14 -9.64
C LEU A 58 12.92 10.16 -8.70
N GLU A 59 12.62 10.20 -7.41
CA GLU A 59 13.15 9.31 -6.39
C GLU A 59 12.70 7.86 -6.65
N ASN A 60 11.41 7.63 -6.93
CA ASN A 60 10.88 6.32 -7.32
C ASN A 60 11.49 5.79 -8.64
N LEU A 61 11.79 6.66 -9.62
CA LEU A 61 12.49 6.27 -10.86
C LEU A 61 13.92 5.83 -10.58
N LEU A 62 14.62 6.49 -9.67
CA LEU A 62 15.97 6.10 -9.24
C LEU A 62 15.96 4.80 -8.43
N GLU A 63 14.96 4.58 -7.59
CA GLU A 63 14.75 3.32 -6.87
C GLU A 63 14.41 2.15 -7.81
N GLN A 64 13.62 2.39 -8.85
CA GLN A 64 13.30 1.37 -9.87
C GLN A 64 14.51 1.00 -10.76
N MET A 65 15.53 1.84 -10.84
CA MET A 65 16.79 1.52 -11.50
C MET A 65 17.77 0.73 -10.61
N GLY A 66 17.56 0.73 -9.30
CA GLY A 66 18.26 -0.14 -8.36
C GLY A 66 17.38 -1.37 -8.09
N GLU A 67 17.83 -2.54 -8.51
CA GLU A 67 17.18 -3.87 -8.44
C GLU A 67 16.56 -4.21 -7.07
N SER A 68 15.48 -3.55 -6.66
CA SER A 68 14.66 -4.04 -5.58
C SER A 68 13.26 -4.36 -6.12
N ASP A 69 12.92 -5.65 -6.20
CA ASP A 69 11.58 -6.18 -6.50
C ASP A 69 10.58 -5.84 -5.38
N VAL A 70 10.46 -4.54 -5.02
CA VAL A 70 9.48 -4.10 -4.04
C VAL A 70 8.09 -4.22 -4.65
N LYS A 71 7.30 -5.14 -4.13
CA LYS A 71 5.92 -5.33 -4.57
C LYS A 71 5.05 -4.22 -4.01
N THR A 72 4.25 -3.59 -4.85
CA THR A 72 3.37 -2.48 -4.45
C THR A 72 1.91 -2.92 -4.50
N LEU A 73 1.18 -2.68 -3.40
CA LEU A 73 -0.26 -2.83 -3.33
C LEU A 73 -0.91 -1.45 -3.50
N ALA A 74 -1.50 -1.22 -4.67
CA ALA A 74 -2.19 0.03 -4.98
C ALA A 74 -3.63 0.01 -4.44
N LEU A 75 -4.04 1.08 -3.73
CA LEU A 75 -5.34 1.20 -3.11
C LEU A 75 -6.02 2.51 -3.47
N ILE A 76 -7.35 2.46 -3.63
CA ILE A 76 -8.23 3.64 -3.66
C ILE A 76 -9.14 3.56 -2.44
N ILE A 77 -9.24 4.62 -1.68
CA ILE A 77 -10.01 4.68 -0.43
C ILE A 77 -11.14 5.66 -0.57
N LYS A 78 -12.37 5.18 -0.31
CA LYS A 78 -13.57 6.02 -0.23
C LYS A 78 -14.20 5.82 1.14
N ALA A 79 -14.53 6.90 1.83
CA ALA A 79 -15.10 6.87 3.17
C ALA A 79 -16.33 7.80 3.26
N ASP A 80 -17.13 7.60 4.28
CA ASP A 80 -18.29 8.42 4.59
C ASP A 80 -17.93 9.85 5.04
N VAL A 81 -16.83 9.96 5.83
CA VAL A 81 -16.34 11.22 6.37
C VAL A 81 -14.81 11.31 6.29
N GLN A 82 -14.29 12.55 6.34
CA GLN A 82 -12.86 12.81 6.20
C GLN A 82 -12.03 12.19 7.32
N GLY A 83 -12.51 12.24 8.58
CA GLY A 83 -11.79 11.64 9.70
C GLY A 83 -11.58 10.13 9.54
N SER A 84 -12.60 9.40 9.07
CA SER A 84 -12.50 7.97 8.75
C SER A 84 -11.50 7.70 7.62
N GLN A 85 -11.55 8.53 6.58
CA GLN A 85 -10.63 8.43 5.43
C GLN A 85 -9.17 8.65 5.86
N GLU A 86 -8.89 9.71 6.64
CA GLU A 86 -7.55 10.01 7.12
C GLU A 86 -7.01 8.91 8.07
N ALA A 87 -7.84 8.44 9.01
CA ALA A 87 -7.47 7.38 9.93
C ALA A 87 -7.16 6.07 9.21
N LEU A 88 -7.95 5.71 8.19
CA LEU A 88 -7.73 4.51 7.40
C LEU A 88 -6.45 4.62 6.57
N VAL A 89 -6.23 5.74 5.88
CA VAL A 89 -5.00 5.99 5.11
C VAL A 89 -3.76 5.85 5.99
N GLN A 90 -3.75 6.52 7.16
CA GLN A 90 -2.62 6.45 8.08
C GLN A 90 -2.38 5.03 8.61
N SER A 91 -3.45 4.28 8.90
CA SER A 91 -3.35 2.92 9.41
C SER A 91 -2.81 1.96 8.34
N LEU A 92 -3.22 2.11 7.09
CA LEU A 92 -2.77 1.28 5.98
C LEU A 92 -1.33 1.62 5.55
N GLN A 93 -0.94 2.90 5.57
CA GLN A 93 0.44 3.30 5.26
C GLN A 93 1.47 2.74 6.26
N LYS A 94 1.08 2.56 7.53
CA LYS A 94 1.94 1.93 8.56
C LYS A 94 2.24 0.45 8.30
N LEU A 95 1.50 -0.20 7.42
CA LEU A 95 1.73 -1.60 7.04
C LEU A 95 2.84 -1.77 6.00
N THR A 96 3.35 -0.68 5.43
CA THR A 96 4.46 -0.70 4.48
C THR A 96 5.72 -1.28 5.14
N THR A 97 6.38 -2.21 4.44
CA THR A 97 7.66 -2.82 4.81
C THR A 97 8.66 -2.62 3.68
N ASP A 98 9.92 -3.01 3.89
CA ASP A 98 10.97 -2.88 2.88
C ASP A 98 10.71 -3.75 1.63
N GLU A 99 9.94 -4.83 1.76
CA GLU A 99 9.62 -5.75 0.66
C GLU A 99 8.28 -5.47 -0.03
N VAL A 100 7.32 -4.90 0.71
CA VAL A 100 5.97 -4.62 0.20
C VAL A 100 5.53 -3.23 0.62
N LYS A 101 5.13 -2.40 -0.36
CA LYS A 101 4.68 -1.02 -0.16
C LYS A 101 3.17 -0.91 -0.37
N VAL A 102 2.49 -0.21 0.53
CA VAL A 102 1.10 0.22 0.34
C VAL A 102 1.11 1.59 -0.32
N ASP A 103 0.52 1.69 -1.51
CA ASP A 103 0.39 2.95 -2.23
C ASP A 103 -1.08 3.37 -2.33
N VAL A 104 -1.44 4.46 -1.68
CA VAL A 104 -2.79 5.04 -1.74
C VAL A 104 -2.85 6.01 -2.90
N ILE A 105 -3.31 5.53 -4.06
CA ILE A 105 -3.42 6.31 -5.32
C ILE A 105 -4.40 7.49 -5.15
N HIS A 106 -5.54 7.21 -4.52
CA HIS A 106 -6.58 8.21 -4.29
C HIS A 106 -7.35 7.93 -3.01
N ALA A 107 -7.64 8.99 -2.26
CA ALA A 107 -8.50 8.92 -1.08
C ALA A 107 -9.48 10.10 -1.09
N ALA A 108 -10.77 9.81 -0.95
CA ALA A 108 -11.80 10.83 -0.99
C ALA A 108 -13.03 10.43 -0.15
N VAL A 109 -13.84 11.42 0.18
CA VAL A 109 -15.13 11.26 0.87
C VAL A 109 -16.25 11.08 -0.14
N GLY A 110 -17.24 10.25 0.19
CA GLY A 110 -18.43 10.01 -0.60
C GLY A 110 -18.54 8.61 -1.17
N GLY A 111 -19.54 8.39 -2.03
CA GLY A 111 -19.77 7.11 -2.72
C GLY A 111 -18.67 6.76 -3.72
N ILE A 112 -18.57 5.47 -4.05
CA ILE A 112 -17.68 5.00 -5.11
C ILE A 112 -18.37 5.20 -6.45
N THR A 113 -17.73 5.94 -7.35
CA THR A 113 -18.23 6.32 -8.68
C THR A 113 -17.55 5.51 -9.79
N GLU A 114 -18.09 5.59 -11.00
CA GLU A 114 -17.47 4.98 -12.19
C GLU A 114 -16.05 5.51 -12.44
N SER A 115 -15.81 6.80 -12.17
CA SER A 115 -14.48 7.41 -12.31
C SER A 115 -13.46 6.78 -11.37
N ASP A 116 -13.87 6.44 -10.14
CA ASP A 116 -12.99 5.73 -9.18
C ASP A 116 -12.66 4.33 -9.70
N VAL A 117 -13.62 3.64 -10.34
CA VAL A 117 -13.40 2.32 -10.94
C VAL A 117 -12.44 2.40 -12.13
N HIS A 118 -12.59 3.39 -13.01
CA HIS A 118 -11.65 3.58 -14.10
C HIS A 118 -10.24 3.93 -13.63
N LEU A 119 -10.12 4.73 -12.56
CA LEU A 119 -8.82 5.01 -11.93
C LEU A 119 -8.20 3.75 -11.34
N ALA A 120 -9.00 2.92 -10.66
CA ALA A 120 -8.55 1.64 -10.12
C ALA A 120 -8.06 0.68 -11.22
N GLN A 121 -8.78 0.59 -12.33
CA GLN A 121 -8.38 -0.19 -13.49
C GLN A 121 -7.04 0.29 -14.05
N ALA A 122 -6.88 1.60 -14.25
CA ALA A 122 -5.66 2.18 -14.81
C ALA A 122 -4.43 2.02 -13.89
N SER A 123 -4.64 1.98 -12.58
CA SER A 123 -3.58 1.83 -11.57
C SER A 123 -3.43 0.40 -11.04
N ASN A 124 -4.22 -0.55 -11.52
CA ASN A 124 -4.32 -1.91 -10.98
C ASN A 124 -4.55 -1.92 -9.45
N ALA A 125 -5.43 -1.03 -8.99
CA ALA A 125 -5.71 -0.81 -7.58
C ALA A 125 -6.97 -1.53 -7.11
N VAL A 126 -7.02 -1.84 -5.81
CA VAL A 126 -8.22 -2.33 -5.13
C VAL A 126 -8.95 -1.13 -4.50
N ILE A 127 -10.28 -1.10 -4.62
CA ILE A 127 -11.09 -0.04 -4.02
C ILE A 127 -11.59 -0.51 -2.64
N ILE A 128 -11.33 0.31 -1.63
CA ILE A 128 -11.83 0.14 -0.26
C ILE A 128 -12.92 1.16 0.00
N GLY A 129 -14.14 0.70 0.23
CA GLY A 129 -15.28 1.50 0.67
C GLY A 129 -15.51 1.36 2.16
N PHE A 130 -15.24 2.42 2.93
CA PHE A 130 -15.46 2.45 4.38
C PHE A 130 -16.75 3.20 4.71
N ASN A 131 -17.71 2.51 5.32
CA ASN A 131 -19.07 3.01 5.59
C ASN A 131 -19.77 3.64 4.37
N THR A 132 -19.33 3.30 3.16
CA THR A 132 -19.88 3.84 1.92
C THR A 132 -20.15 2.71 0.93
N ARG A 133 -20.88 3.00 -0.14
CA ARG A 133 -21.25 2.02 -1.16
C ARG A 133 -20.93 2.56 -2.55
N ALA A 134 -20.76 1.63 -3.48
CA ALA A 134 -20.67 1.97 -4.89
C ALA A 134 -22.08 2.20 -5.45
N ASP A 135 -22.23 3.20 -6.32
CA ASP A 135 -23.45 3.38 -7.08
C ASP A 135 -23.67 2.24 -8.09
N ALA A 136 -24.85 2.20 -8.70
CA ALA A 136 -25.22 1.11 -9.58
C ALA A 136 -24.34 1.03 -10.84
N GLY A 137 -23.93 2.19 -11.37
CA GLY A 137 -23.02 2.29 -12.50
C GLY A 137 -21.63 1.77 -12.15
N ALA A 138 -21.06 2.25 -11.04
CA ALA A 138 -19.74 1.82 -10.57
C ALA A 138 -19.65 0.30 -10.32
N ARG A 139 -20.70 -0.31 -9.72
CA ARG A 139 -20.73 -1.77 -9.52
C ARG A 139 -20.70 -2.54 -10.83
N LYS A 140 -21.56 -2.14 -11.78
CA LYS A 140 -21.62 -2.78 -13.10
C LYS A 140 -20.30 -2.62 -13.87
N THR A 141 -19.70 -1.44 -13.80
CA THR A 141 -18.40 -1.16 -14.43
C THR A 141 -17.30 -1.97 -13.77
N ALA A 142 -17.26 -2.06 -12.43
CA ALA A 142 -16.27 -2.85 -11.69
C ALA A 142 -16.34 -4.34 -12.05
N GLU A 143 -17.54 -4.92 -12.16
CA GLU A 143 -17.75 -6.29 -12.61
C GLU A 143 -17.25 -6.52 -14.04
N ASN A 144 -17.53 -5.59 -14.96
CA ASN A 144 -17.12 -5.69 -16.35
C ASN A 144 -15.57 -5.61 -16.54
N VAL A 145 -14.90 -4.75 -15.77
CA VAL A 145 -13.45 -4.52 -15.88
C VAL A 145 -12.63 -5.37 -14.89
N GLY A 146 -13.29 -6.12 -14.01
CA GLY A 146 -12.63 -7.00 -13.02
C GLY A 146 -11.99 -6.26 -11.84
N VAL A 147 -12.38 -5.02 -11.55
CA VAL A 147 -11.89 -4.26 -10.40
C VAL A 147 -12.54 -4.75 -9.12
N GLN A 148 -11.74 -5.05 -8.10
CA GLN A 148 -12.23 -5.48 -6.81
C GLN A 148 -12.65 -4.28 -5.95
N ILE A 149 -13.88 -4.35 -5.41
CA ILE A 149 -14.38 -3.40 -4.43
C ILE A 149 -14.61 -4.15 -3.12
N ARG A 150 -13.97 -3.70 -2.04
CA ARG A 150 -14.12 -4.24 -0.69
C ARG A 150 -14.81 -3.23 0.21
N TYR A 151 -15.73 -3.69 1.06
CA TYR A 151 -16.53 -2.84 1.93
C TYR A 151 -16.27 -3.18 3.39
N TYR A 152 -15.96 -2.16 4.19
CA TYR A 152 -15.70 -2.30 5.62
C TYR A 152 -16.48 -1.25 6.42
N ASN A 153 -16.83 -1.60 7.64
CA ASN A 153 -17.42 -0.71 8.64
C ASN A 153 -16.52 -0.57 9.87
N ILE A 154 -15.52 -1.43 9.99
CA ILE A 154 -14.56 -1.47 11.09
C ILE A 154 -13.16 -1.31 10.49
N ILE A 155 -12.36 -0.36 11.04
CA ILE A 155 -11.02 -0.06 10.50
C ILE A 155 -10.09 -1.27 10.64
N TYR A 156 -10.18 -2.00 11.75
CA TYR A 156 -9.32 -3.16 12.01
C TYR A 156 -9.54 -4.28 10.99
N ASP A 157 -10.77 -4.52 10.57
CA ASP A 157 -11.07 -5.55 9.56
C ASP A 157 -10.40 -5.20 8.20
N ALA A 158 -10.45 -3.92 7.81
CA ALA A 158 -9.77 -3.44 6.61
C ALA A 158 -8.25 -3.57 6.71
N VAL A 159 -7.67 -3.23 7.86
CA VAL A 159 -6.24 -3.34 8.13
C VAL A 159 -5.78 -4.80 8.12
N ASP A 160 -6.53 -5.69 8.76
CA ASP A 160 -6.19 -7.12 8.84
C ASP A 160 -6.27 -7.81 7.47
N GLU A 161 -7.28 -7.49 6.66
CA GLU A 161 -7.39 -8.05 5.29
C GLU A 161 -6.25 -7.54 4.39
N VAL A 162 -5.91 -6.25 4.45
CA VAL A 162 -4.77 -5.68 3.71
C VAL A 162 -3.46 -6.31 4.18
N LYS A 163 -3.27 -6.49 5.49
CA LYS A 163 -2.10 -7.17 6.05
C LYS A 163 -1.98 -8.61 5.57
N ALA A 164 -3.10 -9.34 5.50
CA ALA A 164 -3.13 -10.69 4.96
C ALA A 164 -2.76 -10.71 3.46
N ALA A 165 -3.27 -9.75 2.68
CA ALA A 165 -2.93 -9.60 1.27
C ALA A 165 -1.43 -9.30 1.06
N LEU A 166 -0.85 -8.39 1.86
CA LEU A 166 0.58 -8.08 1.84
C LEU A 166 1.42 -9.31 2.18
N SER A 167 1.02 -10.09 3.21
CA SER A 167 1.70 -11.34 3.59
C SER A 167 1.68 -12.36 2.46
N GLY A 168 0.58 -12.45 1.70
CA GLY A 168 0.49 -13.29 0.50
C GLY A 168 1.34 -12.83 -0.66
N MET A 169 1.73 -11.56 -0.69
CA MET A 169 2.63 -10.98 -1.70
C MET A 169 4.11 -11.20 -1.35
N LEU A 170 4.47 -11.47 -0.10
CA LEU A 170 5.86 -11.74 0.29
C LEU A 170 6.42 -12.95 -0.47
N SER A 171 7.70 -12.90 -0.79
CA SER A 171 8.39 -14.04 -1.37
C SER A 171 8.56 -15.11 -0.29
N PRO A 172 8.28 -16.41 -0.59
CA PRO A 172 8.46 -17.45 0.40
C PRO A 172 9.93 -17.53 0.83
N GLU A 173 10.18 -17.34 2.11
CA GLU A 173 11.50 -17.53 2.69
C GLU A 173 11.86 -19.02 2.61
N LYS A 174 12.98 -19.33 1.93
CA LYS A 174 13.50 -20.69 1.85
C LYS A 174 14.22 -21.00 3.14
N ARG A 175 13.55 -21.70 4.06
CA ARG A 175 14.17 -22.20 5.28
C ARG A 175 14.86 -23.53 4.97
N GLU A 176 16.18 -23.57 5.22
CA GLU A 176 16.92 -24.82 5.15
C GLU A 176 16.73 -25.59 6.46
N GLU A 177 16.28 -26.81 6.35
CA GLU A 177 16.18 -27.74 7.46
C GLU A 177 17.21 -28.85 7.23
N VAL A 178 18.13 -29.02 8.19
CA VAL A 178 19.14 -30.04 8.12
C VAL A 178 18.50 -31.39 8.43
N THR A 179 18.36 -32.23 7.43
CA THR A 179 17.77 -33.58 7.56
C THR A 179 18.79 -34.68 7.81
N GLY A 180 20.06 -34.41 7.60
CA GLY A 180 21.13 -35.35 7.86
C GLY A 180 22.52 -34.77 7.62
N LEU A 181 23.49 -35.35 8.23
CA LEU A 181 24.92 -35.03 8.11
C LEU A 181 25.66 -36.16 7.38
N VAL A 182 26.47 -35.78 6.41
CA VAL A 182 27.12 -36.73 5.50
C VAL A 182 28.60 -36.38 5.38
N GLU A 183 29.49 -37.38 5.53
CA GLU A 183 30.94 -37.25 5.34
C GLU A 183 31.34 -37.78 3.97
N ILE A 184 32.14 -37.00 3.23
CA ILE A 184 32.72 -37.43 1.96
C ILE A 184 33.98 -38.26 2.29
N ARG A 185 33.93 -39.57 2.02
CA ARG A 185 35.07 -40.48 2.27
C ARG A 185 35.92 -40.74 1.04
N GLN A 186 35.34 -40.71 -0.15
CA GLN A 186 36.08 -41.02 -1.36
C GLN A 186 35.51 -40.20 -2.57
N VAL A 187 36.39 -39.77 -3.43
CA VAL A 187 36.04 -39.03 -4.63
C VAL A 187 36.41 -39.84 -5.88
N PHE A 188 35.42 -40.10 -6.72
CA PHE A 188 35.57 -40.83 -7.97
C PHE A 188 35.43 -39.88 -9.16
N ARG A 189 36.23 -40.07 -10.20
CA ARG A 189 36.06 -39.34 -11.48
C ARG A 189 35.52 -40.31 -12.52
N ALA A 190 34.33 -40.01 -13.03
CA ALA A 190 33.70 -40.74 -14.11
C ALA A 190 33.68 -39.88 -15.38
N SER A 191 34.21 -40.41 -16.47
CA SER A 191 34.43 -39.66 -17.74
C SER A 191 33.19 -39.09 -18.38
N LYS A 192 31.96 -39.58 -18.05
CA LYS A 192 30.68 -39.09 -18.61
C LYS A 192 29.84 -38.29 -17.65
N ILE A 193 30.08 -38.35 -16.35
CA ILE A 193 29.20 -37.80 -15.29
C ILE A 193 29.95 -36.75 -14.47
N GLY A 194 31.29 -36.67 -14.57
CA GLY A 194 32.11 -35.76 -13.77
C GLY A 194 32.59 -36.39 -12.47
N THR A 195 32.72 -35.61 -11.42
CA THR A 195 33.22 -36.01 -10.11
C THR A 195 32.06 -36.50 -9.23
N ILE A 196 32.20 -37.70 -8.69
CA ILE A 196 31.19 -38.33 -7.81
C ILE A 196 31.82 -38.45 -6.41
N ALA A 197 31.09 -38.02 -5.39
CA ALA A 197 31.50 -38.18 -3.99
C ALA A 197 30.90 -39.47 -3.39
N GLY A 198 31.76 -40.34 -2.92
CA GLY A 198 31.37 -41.48 -2.10
C GLY A 198 31.20 -41.03 -0.64
N CYS A 199 29.96 -41.03 -0.18
CA CYS A 199 29.60 -40.45 1.09
C CYS A 199 29.13 -41.46 2.11
N TYR A 200 29.40 -41.18 3.38
CA TYR A 200 28.89 -41.95 4.52
C TYR A 200 27.94 -41.07 5.34
N VAL A 201 26.75 -41.58 5.63
CA VAL A 201 25.75 -40.84 6.43
C VAL A 201 26.13 -41.00 7.89
N LEU A 202 26.45 -39.87 8.54
CA LEU A 202 26.82 -39.83 9.96
C LEU A 202 25.58 -39.75 10.84
N GLU A 203 24.60 -38.91 10.43
CA GLU A 203 23.40 -38.64 11.21
C GLU A 203 22.23 -38.35 10.28
N GLY A 204 21.01 -38.70 10.70
CA GLY A 204 19.79 -38.40 9.99
C GLY A 204 19.55 -39.26 8.74
N VAL A 205 18.81 -38.72 7.77
CA VAL A 205 18.40 -39.42 6.55
C VAL A 205 18.67 -38.57 5.31
N VAL A 206 19.27 -39.18 4.29
CA VAL A 206 19.48 -38.56 2.98
C VAL A 206 18.50 -39.13 1.96
N LYS A 207 17.66 -38.29 1.38
CA LYS A 207 16.72 -38.68 0.31
C LYS A 207 17.31 -38.29 -1.05
N ARG A 208 16.91 -38.98 -2.10
CA ARG A 208 17.34 -38.70 -3.49
C ARG A 208 17.05 -37.25 -3.93
N THR A 209 16.01 -36.64 -3.36
CA THR A 209 15.58 -35.26 -3.64
C THR A 209 16.22 -34.21 -2.72
N SER A 210 17.00 -34.64 -1.71
CA SER A 210 17.67 -33.73 -0.79
C SER A 210 18.74 -32.91 -1.53
N ARG A 211 18.82 -31.62 -1.21
CA ARG A 211 19.94 -30.76 -1.62
C ARG A 211 21.07 -30.90 -0.61
N ALA A 212 22.30 -30.78 -1.05
CA ALA A 212 23.47 -30.86 -0.19
C ALA A 212 24.19 -29.51 -0.15
N ARG A 213 24.56 -29.06 1.04
CA ARG A 213 25.50 -27.94 1.24
C ARG A 213 26.88 -28.54 1.54
N LEU A 214 27.88 -28.24 0.74
CA LEU A 214 29.25 -28.65 0.97
C LEU A 214 29.91 -27.67 1.94
N LEU A 215 30.34 -28.19 3.09
CA LEU A 215 31.18 -27.46 4.05
C LEU A 215 32.63 -27.80 3.74
N ARG A 216 33.47 -26.78 3.66
CA ARG A 216 34.92 -26.93 3.45
C ARG A 216 35.61 -26.06 4.51
N ASP A 217 36.53 -26.69 5.25
CA ASP A 217 37.37 -26.04 6.28
C ASP A 217 36.56 -25.35 7.39
N ASN A 218 35.60 -26.05 7.99
CA ASN A 218 34.74 -25.64 9.14
C ASN A 218 34.57 -24.15 9.37
#